data_d21926186d38543cc375a86a312bfd21
#
_entry.id   d21926186d38543cc375a86a312bfd21
#
_cell.length_a   1.000
_cell.length_b   1.000
_cell.length_c   1.000
_cell.angle_alpha   90.00
_cell.angle_beta   90.00
_cell.angle_gamma   90.00
#
_symmetry.space_group_name_H-M   'P 1'
#
loop_
_entity.id
_entity.type
_entity.pdbx_description
1 polymer ?
#
loop_
_entity_poly.entity_id
_entity_poly.type
_entity_poly.pdbx_seq_one_letter_code
_entity_poly.pdbx_strand_id
1 'polypeptide(L)'
;NAAAGNVTIEDIGTDVNDVAITGGTISVDGTIETADLSTSDAGGITLTGAVTLAGNVTLDTDSSNGPISVTGAVDATNSGTQTLTISSGSGAVDFGGVIGGTTAIGDTTINASGSGTIALAGIGDANDVGAIIGTTAIGNTSTAGITFDGTNYKCGNPAGGSDTVTITATGTGQVIDFTGGAATVASFGGNAATTGNAITFSTGTIDLDNANNLTITSDGGAISVAGIRGDSSETVTITANVT
;
A
#
# COMPACT_ATOMS: atom_id res chain seq x y z
N ASN A 1 -19.01 -18.46 -0.19
CA ASN A 1 -19.41 -17.34 -1.04
C ASN A 1 -20.72 -16.74 -0.49
N ALA A 2 -20.66 -15.59 0.19
CA ALA A 2 -21.82 -14.89 0.72
C ALA A 2 -21.98 -13.57 -0.05
N ALA A 3 -22.71 -13.58 -1.14
CA ALA A 3 -22.88 -12.45 -2.08
C ALA A 3 -23.45 -11.14 -1.44
N ALA A 4 -23.76 -11.11 -0.17
CA ALA A 4 -24.15 -9.94 0.62
C ALA A 4 -23.95 -10.18 2.14
N GLY A 5 -23.31 -11.25 2.56
CA GLY A 5 -23.04 -11.59 3.95
C GLY A 5 -21.62 -11.18 4.37
N ASN A 6 -21.40 -11.17 5.68
CA ASN A 6 -20.08 -10.97 6.24
C ASN A 6 -19.33 -12.30 6.34
N VAL A 7 -18.04 -12.27 6.06
CA VAL A 7 -17.12 -13.39 6.27
C VAL A 7 -16.13 -12.99 7.36
N THR A 8 -15.94 -13.83 8.35
CA THR A 8 -14.93 -13.61 9.40
C THR A 8 -13.86 -14.70 9.30
N ILE A 9 -12.61 -14.30 9.34
CA ILE A 9 -11.45 -15.18 9.23
C ILE A 9 -10.48 -14.79 10.33
N GLU A 10 -9.97 -15.78 11.04
CA GLU A 10 -8.86 -15.62 11.97
C GLU A 10 -7.56 -15.94 11.22
N ASP A 11 -7.22 -17.23 11.10
CA ASP A 11 -6.03 -17.66 10.40
C ASP A 11 -6.34 -18.68 9.31
N ILE A 12 -5.60 -18.62 8.21
CA ILE A 12 -5.51 -19.67 7.21
C ILE A 12 -4.02 -20.03 7.09
N GLY A 13 -3.66 -21.24 7.42
CA GLY A 13 -2.26 -21.67 7.52
C GLY A 13 -1.67 -22.22 6.21
N THR A 14 -0.45 -22.65 6.31
CA THR A 14 0.54 -22.92 5.28
C THR A 14 0.27 -24.09 4.33
N ASP A 15 -0.73 -24.93 4.58
CA ASP A 15 -1.00 -26.10 3.75
C ASP A 15 -2.15 -25.86 2.73
N VAL A 16 -2.35 -24.61 2.35
CA VAL A 16 -3.38 -24.16 1.41
C VAL A 16 -2.71 -23.58 0.17
N ASN A 17 -3.09 -24.07 -1.02
CA ASN A 17 -2.53 -23.55 -2.27
C ASN A 17 -3.13 -22.20 -2.65
N ASP A 18 -4.45 -22.08 -2.68
CA ASP A 18 -5.16 -20.87 -3.04
C ASP A 18 -6.21 -20.49 -2.00
N VAL A 19 -6.31 -19.20 -1.72
CA VAL A 19 -7.35 -18.64 -0.88
C VAL A 19 -8.18 -17.64 -1.69
N ALA A 20 -9.46 -17.95 -1.90
CA ALA A 20 -10.40 -17.06 -2.57
C ALA A 20 -11.62 -16.82 -1.67
N ILE A 21 -11.78 -15.59 -1.20
CA ILE A 21 -12.84 -15.20 -0.30
C ILE A 21 -13.66 -14.09 -0.94
N THR A 22 -15.00 -14.29 -0.97
CA THR A 22 -15.94 -13.30 -1.49
C THR A 22 -17.00 -13.00 -0.44
N GLY A 23 -17.21 -11.73 -0.14
CA GLY A 23 -18.21 -11.29 0.81
C GLY A 23 -18.59 -9.82 0.63
N GLY A 24 -19.67 -9.37 1.26
CA GLY A 24 -19.99 -7.95 1.35
C GLY A 24 -18.97 -7.21 2.20
N THR A 25 -18.66 -7.78 3.36
CA THR A 25 -17.54 -7.38 4.22
C THR A 25 -16.75 -8.62 4.62
N ILE A 26 -15.44 -8.54 4.57
CA ILE A 26 -14.51 -9.58 4.99
C ILE A 26 -13.76 -9.07 6.22
N SER A 27 -14.00 -9.66 7.37
CA SER A 27 -13.28 -9.34 8.61
C SER A 27 -12.12 -10.31 8.78
N VAL A 28 -10.91 -9.79 8.88
CA VAL A 28 -9.68 -10.60 9.03
C VAL A 28 -8.99 -10.24 10.34
N ASP A 29 -8.61 -11.28 11.10
CA ASP A 29 -7.83 -11.17 12.33
C ASP A 29 -6.75 -12.25 12.34
N GLY A 30 -5.52 -11.91 11.96
CA GLY A 30 -4.39 -12.84 11.92
C GLY A 30 -3.77 -13.02 10.53
N THR A 31 -3.29 -14.21 10.24
CA THR A 31 -2.49 -14.51 9.06
C THR A 31 -3.26 -15.36 8.04
N ILE A 32 -3.22 -14.94 6.79
CA ILE A 32 -3.60 -15.77 5.64
C ILE A 32 -2.32 -16.05 4.86
N GLU A 33 -1.93 -17.33 4.83
CA GLU A 33 -0.70 -17.77 4.18
C GLU A 33 -1.00 -18.87 3.17
N THR A 34 -0.34 -18.83 2.01
CA THR A 34 -0.42 -19.89 1.01
C THR A 34 0.95 -20.52 0.78
N ALA A 35 0.93 -21.80 0.45
CA ALA A 35 2.13 -22.57 0.09
C ALA A 35 2.01 -23.08 -1.34
N ASP A 36 3.15 -23.19 -2.02
CA ASP A 36 3.22 -23.89 -3.32
C ASP A 36 3.15 -25.41 -3.09
N LEU A 37 1.94 -25.92 -3.09
CA LEU A 37 1.67 -27.37 -2.96
C LEU A 37 1.62 -28.09 -4.32
N SER A 38 1.75 -27.37 -5.41
CA SER A 38 1.70 -27.90 -6.76
C SER A 38 2.82 -27.33 -7.63
N THR A 39 3.37 -28.16 -8.49
CA THR A 39 4.44 -27.75 -9.43
C THR A 39 3.92 -26.91 -10.61
N SER A 40 2.65 -26.56 -10.64
CA SER A 40 2.00 -25.92 -11.79
C SER A 40 1.30 -24.60 -11.51
N ASP A 41 1.04 -24.26 -10.24
CA ASP A 41 0.35 -23.03 -9.87
C ASP A 41 0.98 -22.41 -8.63
N ALA A 42 1.31 -21.14 -8.71
CA ALA A 42 1.69 -20.34 -7.58
C ALA A 42 0.45 -19.99 -6.74
N GLY A 43 0.39 -20.44 -5.49
CA GLY A 43 -0.76 -20.24 -4.62
C GLY A 43 -1.01 -18.78 -4.29
N GLY A 44 -2.20 -18.26 -4.58
CA GLY A 44 -2.56 -16.86 -4.43
C GLY A 44 -3.61 -16.58 -3.34
N ILE A 45 -3.74 -15.31 -2.98
CA ILE A 45 -4.78 -14.81 -2.07
C ILE A 45 -5.65 -13.81 -2.81
N THR A 46 -6.97 -14.06 -2.87
CA THR A 46 -7.95 -13.14 -3.46
C THR A 46 -9.04 -12.82 -2.45
N LEU A 47 -9.18 -11.55 -2.09
CA LEU A 47 -10.25 -11.03 -1.25
C LEU A 47 -11.16 -10.13 -2.09
N THR A 48 -12.40 -10.58 -2.34
CA THR A 48 -13.38 -9.84 -3.14
C THR A 48 -14.46 -9.26 -2.25
N GLY A 49 -14.39 -7.95 -1.99
CA GLY A 49 -15.27 -7.18 -1.13
C GLY A 49 -14.50 -6.24 -0.20
N ALA A 50 -15.23 -5.45 0.58
CA ALA A 50 -14.60 -4.58 1.57
C ALA A 50 -13.93 -5.41 2.67
N VAL A 51 -12.70 -5.07 3.03
CA VAL A 51 -11.92 -5.75 4.07
C VAL A 51 -11.86 -4.89 5.32
N THR A 52 -12.13 -5.49 6.48
CA THR A 52 -11.95 -4.86 7.78
C THR A 52 -10.89 -5.63 8.55
N LEU A 53 -9.83 -4.94 8.98
CA LEU A 53 -8.82 -5.50 9.85
C LEU A 53 -9.37 -5.52 11.29
N ALA A 54 -9.69 -6.71 11.81
CA ALA A 54 -10.16 -6.89 13.17
C ALA A 54 -9.00 -7.01 14.17
N GLY A 55 -7.85 -7.47 13.70
CA GLY A 55 -6.56 -7.52 14.39
C GLY A 55 -5.43 -7.10 13.47
N ASN A 56 -4.20 -7.44 13.84
CA ASN A 56 -3.05 -7.28 12.95
C ASN A 56 -3.11 -8.36 11.86
N VAL A 57 -3.06 -7.93 10.61
CA VAL A 57 -3.26 -8.85 9.47
C VAL A 57 -1.97 -9.01 8.67
N THR A 58 -1.68 -10.26 8.33
CA THR A 58 -0.64 -10.62 7.37
C THR A 58 -1.25 -11.41 6.23
N LEU A 59 -1.01 -11.00 4.99
CA LEU A 59 -1.28 -11.78 3.79
C LEU A 59 0.06 -12.19 3.20
N ASP A 60 0.34 -13.48 3.15
CA ASP A 60 1.64 -14.01 2.78
C ASP A 60 1.55 -15.08 1.69
N THR A 61 2.15 -14.80 0.55
CA THR A 61 2.34 -15.73 -0.56
C THR A 61 3.81 -15.85 -0.96
N ASP A 62 4.74 -15.44 -0.08
CA ASP A 62 6.17 -15.37 -0.42
C ASP A 62 6.73 -16.75 -0.78
N SER A 63 6.34 -17.78 -0.04
CA SER A 63 6.76 -19.16 -0.32
C SER A 63 6.15 -19.75 -1.60
N SER A 64 4.94 -19.33 -1.98
CA SER A 64 4.24 -19.80 -3.18
C SER A 64 4.53 -18.94 -4.41
N ASN A 65 5.01 -17.71 -4.24
CA ASN A 65 5.14 -16.70 -5.29
C ASN A 65 3.82 -16.35 -6.00
N GLY A 66 2.70 -16.57 -5.33
CA GLY A 66 1.36 -16.29 -5.87
C GLY A 66 0.95 -14.82 -5.76
N PRO A 67 -0.02 -14.37 -6.53
CA PRO A 67 -0.52 -13.00 -6.43
C PRO A 67 -1.36 -12.79 -5.17
N ILE A 68 -1.38 -11.54 -4.68
CA ILE A 68 -2.31 -11.08 -3.66
C ILE A 68 -3.19 -10.00 -4.28
N SER A 69 -4.51 -10.24 -4.30
CA SER A 69 -5.48 -9.29 -4.86
C SER A 69 -6.58 -8.96 -3.83
N VAL A 70 -6.76 -7.69 -3.54
CA VAL A 70 -7.81 -7.15 -2.68
C VAL A 70 -8.63 -6.13 -3.46
N THR A 71 -9.87 -6.50 -3.83
CA THR A 71 -10.67 -5.67 -4.76
C THR A 71 -11.42 -4.53 -4.10
N GLY A 72 -11.71 -4.62 -2.81
CA GLY A 72 -12.44 -3.59 -2.06
C GLY A 72 -11.55 -2.73 -1.17
N ALA A 73 -12.14 -1.71 -0.56
CA ALA A 73 -11.44 -0.90 0.42
C ALA A 73 -10.96 -1.74 1.62
N VAL A 74 -9.85 -1.33 2.22
CA VAL A 74 -9.28 -1.95 3.42
C VAL A 74 -9.25 -0.93 4.53
N ASP A 75 -10.01 -1.16 5.58
CA ASP A 75 -10.11 -0.28 6.75
C ASP A 75 -9.82 -1.04 8.04
N ALA A 76 -9.37 -0.33 9.08
CA ALA A 76 -9.20 -0.90 10.41
C ALA A 76 -10.51 -0.88 11.20
N THR A 77 -10.63 -1.74 12.22
CA THR A 77 -11.73 -1.63 13.21
C THR A 77 -11.51 -0.43 14.13
N ASN A 78 -10.28 -0.19 14.53
CA ASN A 78 -9.91 0.92 15.40
C ASN A 78 -8.78 1.74 14.75
N SER A 79 -9.02 3.02 14.58
CA SER A 79 -8.10 3.93 13.90
C SER A 79 -6.66 3.83 14.42
N GLY A 80 -5.73 3.54 13.52
CA GLY A 80 -4.29 3.48 13.81
C GLY A 80 -3.83 2.31 14.69
N THR A 81 -4.69 1.33 14.94
CA THR A 81 -4.35 0.23 15.86
C THR A 81 -3.94 -1.03 15.11
N GLN A 82 -4.73 -1.46 14.12
CA GLN A 82 -4.47 -2.67 13.36
C GLN A 82 -3.40 -2.42 12.30
N THR A 83 -2.44 -3.32 12.19
CA THR A 83 -1.38 -3.28 11.19
C THR A 83 -1.68 -4.16 9.99
N LEU A 84 -1.11 -3.82 8.83
CA LEU A 84 -1.23 -4.60 7.61
C LEU A 84 0.16 -4.96 7.08
N THR A 85 0.42 -6.25 6.94
CA THR A 85 1.63 -6.75 6.30
C THR A 85 1.27 -7.58 5.08
N ILE A 86 1.84 -7.23 3.95
CA ILE A 86 1.70 -7.95 2.69
C ILE A 86 3.09 -8.43 2.28
N SER A 87 3.22 -9.73 2.03
CA SER A 87 4.42 -10.35 1.54
C SER A 87 4.08 -11.24 0.35
N SER A 88 4.50 -10.84 -0.83
CA SER A 88 4.35 -11.63 -2.05
C SER A 88 5.73 -11.85 -2.65
N GLY A 89 6.13 -13.09 -2.85
CA GLY A 89 7.38 -13.42 -3.53
C GLY A 89 7.44 -12.75 -4.91
N SER A 90 7.51 -13.50 -5.96
CA SER A 90 7.48 -12.93 -7.32
C SER A 90 6.06 -12.66 -7.87
N GLY A 91 5.02 -12.90 -7.08
CA GLY A 91 3.64 -12.59 -7.43
C GLY A 91 3.33 -11.09 -7.38
N ALA A 92 2.31 -10.68 -8.13
CA ALA A 92 1.84 -9.29 -8.09
C ALA A 92 0.96 -9.04 -6.85
N VAL A 93 1.04 -7.82 -6.32
CA VAL A 93 0.15 -7.30 -5.28
C VAL A 93 -0.75 -6.24 -5.89
N ASP A 94 -2.06 -6.39 -5.75
CA ASP A 94 -3.06 -5.48 -6.32
C ASP A 94 -4.11 -5.09 -5.27
N PHE A 95 -4.18 -3.81 -4.95
CA PHE A 95 -5.22 -3.20 -4.14
C PHE A 95 -6.11 -2.33 -5.03
N GLY A 96 -7.23 -2.90 -5.50
CA GLY A 96 -8.22 -2.18 -6.30
C GLY A 96 -9.11 -1.21 -5.50
N GLY A 97 -9.03 -1.22 -4.17
CA GLY A 97 -9.71 -0.28 -3.29
C GLY A 97 -8.74 0.53 -2.43
N VAL A 98 -9.26 1.60 -1.84
CA VAL A 98 -8.46 2.50 -0.99
C VAL A 98 -8.11 1.83 0.34
N ILE A 99 -6.86 2.00 0.79
CA ILE A 99 -6.37 1.55 2.08
C ILE A 99 -6.56 2.68 3.12
N GLY A 100 -7.25 2.41 4.23
CA GLY A 100 -7.48 3.38 5.30
C GLY A 100 -8.35 4.55 4.89
N GLY A 101 -9.29 4.35 3.95
CA GLY A 101 -10.11 5.42 3.41
C GLY A 101 -11.21 5.91 4.36
N THR A 102 -11.66 5.07 5.27
CA THR A 102 -12.71 5.41 6.26
C THR A 102 -12.16 5.34 7.68
N THR A 103 -11.43 4.30 8.01
CA THR A 103 -10.79 4.12 9.31
C THR A 103 -9.31 3.84 9.10
N ALA A 104 -8.48 4.68 9.63
CA ALA A 104 -7.03 4.60 9.47
C ALA A 104 -6.46 3.26 9.94
N ILE A 105 -5.47 2.77 9.21
CA ILE A 105 -4.69 1.58 9.56
C ILE A 105 -3.44 2.01 10.32
N GLY A 106 -2.87 1.16 11.13
CA GLY A 106 -1.57 1.34 11.78
C GLY A 106 -0.40 1.13 10.82
N ASP A 107 0.74 0.70 11.32
CA ASP A 107 1.91 0.42 10.49
C ASP A 107 1.55 -0.49 9.32
N THR A 108 2.02 -0.13 8.14
CA THR A 108 1.68 -0.88 6.92
C THR A 108 2.94 -1.16 6.11
N THR A 109 3.12 -2.44 5.78
CA THR A 109 4.19 -2.91 4.90
C THR A 109 3.59 -3.67 3.73
N ILE A 110 3.90 -3.28 2.52
CA ILE A 110 3.46 -3.95 1.28
C ILE A 110 4.69 -4.30 0.46
N ASN A 111 5.01 -5.57 0.37
CA ASN A 111 6.19 -6.07 -0.34
C ASN A 111 5.82 -7.04 -1.46
N ALA A 112 6.50 -6.90 -2.58
CA ALA A 112 6.62 -7.89 -3.63
C ALA A 112 8.10 -8.02 -4.00
N SER A 113 8.58 -9.22 -4.28
CA SER A 113 10.00 -9.51 -4.52
C SER A 113 10.26 -10.02 -5.94
N GLY A 114 11.51 -10.05 -6.37
CA GLY A 114 11.89 -10.61 -7.66
C GLY A 114 11.24 -9.89 -8.85
N SER A 115 10.30 -10.56 -9.53
CA SER A 115 9.52 -9.97 -10.64
C SER A 115 8.17 -9.40 -10.19
N GLY A 116 7.86 -9.46 -8.89
CA GLY A 116 6.60 -8.98 -8.35
C GLY A 116 6.43 -7.47 -8.45
N THR A 117 5.22 -7.05 -8.75
CA THR A 117 4.81 -5.65 -8.86
C THR A 117 3.75 -5.31 -7.82
N ILE A 118 3.60 -4.03 -7.52
CA ILE A 118 2.58 -3.54 -6.59
C ILE A 118 1.72 -2.51 -7.33
N ALA A 119 0.39 -2.66 -7.25
CA ALA A 119 -0.57 -1.68 -7.74
C ALA A 119 -1.49 -1.22 -6.61
N LEU A 120 -1.69 0.09 -6.47
CA LEU A 120 -2.45 0.70 -5.39
C LEU A 120 -3.45 1.75 -5.91
N ALA A 121 -4.74 1.53 -5.67
CA ALA A 121 -5.80 2.48 -6.03
C ALA A 121 -5.84 3.73 -5.12
N GLY A 122 -5.22 3.70 -3.95
CA GLY A 122 -5.12 4.86 -3.06
C GLY A 122 -4.85 4.52 -1.61
N ILE A 123 -4.43 5.53 -0.86
CA ILE A 123 -4.23 5.48 0.60
C ILE A 123 -4.87 6.73 1.21
N GLY A 124 -5.74 6.55 2.20
CA GLY A 124 -6.49 7.64 2.81
C GLY A 124 -7.54 8.25 1.90
N ASP A 125 -8.26 9.24 2.39
CA ASP A 125 -9.28 9.93 1.62
C ASP A 125 -8.87 11.35 1.20
N ALA A 126 -9.72 12.02 0.41
CA ALA A 126 -9.47 13.38 -0.06
C ALA A 126 -9.54 14.44 1.07
N ASN A 127 -10.11 14.11 2.21
CA ASN A 127 -10.38 15.04 3.31
C ASN A 127 -9.42 14.88 4.50
N ASP A 128 -8.32 14.13 4.32
CA ASP A 128 -7.33 13.85 5.37
C ASP A 128 -7.90 13.05 6.57
N VAL A 129 -9.05 12.42 6.37
CA VAL A 129 -9.68 11.49 7.29
C VAL A 129 -9.45 10.08 6.77
N GLY A 130 -8.89 9.23 7.56
CA GLY A 130 -8.46 7.91 7.12
C GLY A 130 -7.10 7.98 6.43
N ALA A 131 -6.18 7.19 6.90
CA ALA A 131 -4.82 7.13 6.40
C ALA A 131 -4.14 5.87 6.94
N ILE A 132 -2.89 5.67 6.58
CA ILE A 132 -2.00 4.83 7.36
C ILE A 132 -1.42 5.71 8.46
N ILE A 133 -1.79 5.43 9.72
CA ILE A 133 -1.23 6.08 10.91
C ILE A 133 -0.08 5.21 11.39
N GLY A 134 1.15 5.65 11.17
CA GLY A 134 2.36 4.89 11.48
C GLY A 134 3.31 4.81 10.28
N THR A 135 4.27 3.90 10.36
CA THR A 135 5.24 3.69 9.30
C THR A 135 4.59 3.03 8.09
N THR A 136 4.79 3.63 6.93
CA THR A 136 4.37 3.09 5.64
C THR A 136 5.60 2.67 4.83
N ALA A 137 5.70 1.38 4.49
CA ALA A 137 6.72 0.86 3.60
C ALA A 137 6.07 0.16 2.40
N ILE A 138 6.33 0.65 1.20
CA ILE A 138 5.80 0.09 -0.05
C ILE A 138 6.96 -0.32 -0.94
N GLY A 139 7.00 -1.61 -1.25
CA GLY A 139 8.09 -2.22 -2.00
C GLY A 139 9.38 -2.37 -1.19
N ASN A 140 10.32 -3.05 -1.79
CA ASN A 140 11.65 -3.31 -1.25
C ASN A 140 12.71 -3.30 -2.37
N THR A 141 13.95 -3.62 -2.02
CA THR A 141 15.08 -3.63 -2.98
C THR A 141 14.97 -4.70 -4.08
N SER A 142 13.94 -5.49 -4.11
CA SER A 142 13.67 -6.53 -5.11
C SER A 142 12.33 -6.34 -5.84
N THR A 143 11.53 -5.34 -5.45
CA THR A 143 10.23 -5.06 -6.08
C THR A 143 10.42 -4.59 -7.52
N ALA A 144 9.75 -5.22 -8.47
CA ALA A 144 9.93 -4.97 -9.89
C ALA A 144 9.36 -3.62 -10.35
N GLY A 145 8.23 -3.21 -9.84
CA GLY A 145 7.62 -1.92 -10.14
C GLY A 145 6.48 -1.62 -9.20
N ILE A 146 6.14 -0.35 -9.07
CA ILE A 146 5.02 0.13 -8.25
C ILE A 146 4.17 1.06 -9.09
N THR A 147 2.87 0.78 -9.20
CA THR A 147 1.90 1.63 -9.88
C THR A 147 0.95 2.26 -8.87
N PHE A 148 0.86 3.56 -8.91
CA PHE A 148 -0.10 4.37 -8.18
C PHE A 148 -1.20 4.80 -9.16
N ASP A 149 -2.32 4.08 -9.20
CA ASP A 149 -3.42 4.30 -10.15
C ASP A 149 -4.57 5.16 -9.59
N GLY A 150 -4.44 5.60 -8.36
CA GLY A 150 -5.34 6.59 -7.73
C GLY A 150 -4.75 7.99 -7.67
N THR A 151 -5.45 8.87 -6.96
CA THR A 151 -5.07 10.29 -6.84
C THR A 151 -4.61 10.71 -5.44
N ASN A 152 -4.85 9.90 -4.41
CA ASN A 152 -4.51 10.24 -3.03
C ASN A 152 -3.72 9.12 -2.37
N TYR A 153 -2.57 9.49 -1.82
CA TYR A 153 -1.68 8.60 -1.07
C TYR A 153 -1.24 9.33 0.19
N LYS A 154 -2.09 9.30 1.20
CA LYS A 154 -1.97 10.08 2.43
C LYS A 154 -1.64 9.17 3.59
N CYS A 155 -0.51 9.41 4.21
CA CYS A 155 0.00 8.65 5.35
C CYS A 155 0.29 9.60 6.52
N GLY A 156 0.45 9.02 7.72
CA GLY A 156 0.77 9.76 8.92
C GLY A 156 -0.44 10.14 9.77
N ASN A 157 -0.18 10.56 10.99
CA ASN A 157 -1.18 10.88 11.99
C ASN A 157 -1.40 12.39 12.08
N PRO A 158 -2.58 12.92 11.72
CA PRO A 158 -2.86 14.35 11.83
C PRO A 158 -2.80 14.88 13.27
N ALA A 159 -2.81 14.02 14.28
CA ALA A 159 -2.63 14.40 15.68
C ALA A 159 -1.14 14.53 16.11
N GLY A 160 -0.21 14.26 15.21
CA GLY A 160 1.22 14.30 15.45
C GLY A 160 1.83 12.90 15.64
N GLY A 161 3.04 12.72 15.17
CA GLY A 161 3.81 11.48 15.21
C GLY A 161 5.13 11.63 14.47
N SER A 162 5.93 10.58 14.45
CA SER A 162 7.17 10.51 13.64
C SER A 162 7.06 9.42 12.59
N ASP A 163 5.96 9.43 11.85
CA ASP A 163 5.65 8.41 10.87
C ASP A 163 6.47 8.63 9.60
N THR A 164 6.92 7.57 8.97
CA THR A 164 7.72 7.64 7.74
C THR A 164 7.01 6.96 6.59
N VAL A 165 7.13 7.54 5.40
CA VAL A 165 6.67 6.92 4.15
C VAL A 165 7.90 6.57 3.33
N THR A 166 8.11 5.28 3.08
CA THR A 166 9.21 4.80 2.26
C THR A 166 8.65 4.00 1.08
N ILE A 167 9.00 4.42 -0.12
CA ILE A 167 8.60 3.76 -1.37
C ILE A 167 9.88 3.33 -2.08
N THR A 168 10.00 2.04 -2.35
CA THR A 168 11.23 1.45 -2.90
C THR A 168 10.89 0.50 -4.03
N ALA A 169 11.38 0.78 -5.22
CA ALA A 169 11.37 -0.15 -6.33
C ALA A 169 12.77 -0.18 -6.95
N THR A 170 13.33 -1.37 -7.14
CA THR A 170 14.68 -1.51 -7.71
C THR A 170 14.71 -2.56 -8.79
N GLY A 171 15.41 -2.27 -9.80
CA GLY A 171 15.72 -3.15 -10.91
C GLY A 171 16.01 -2.32 -12.15
N THR A 172 16.58 -2.92 -13.15
CA THR A 172 16.85 -2.24 -14.42
C THR A 172 15.55 -2.00 -15.17
N GLY A 173 15.15 -0.76 -15.31
CA GLY A 173 13.94 -0.35 -16.03
C GLY A 173 12.68 -0.26 -15.16
N GLN A 174 12.84 -0.23 -13.86
CA GLN A 174 11.71 -0.15 -12.95
C GLN A 174 11.28 1.26 -12.68
N VAL A 175 10.00 1.44 -12.76
CA VAL A 175 9.32 2.72 -12.59
C VAL A 175 8.43 2.67 -11.37
N ILE A 176 8.35 3.79 -10.70
CA ILE A 176 7.28 4.12 -9.78
C ILE A 176 6.34 4.98 -10.61
N ASP A 177 5.24 4.39 -11.05
CA ASP A 177 4.37 4.95 -12.08
C ASP A 177 3.10 5.53 -11.45
N PHE A 178 2.74 6.76 -11.84
CA PHE A 178 1.50 7.42 -11.42
C PHE A 178 0.56 7.52 -12.62
N THR A 179 -0.43 6.65 -12.70
CA THR A 179 -1.34 6.50 -13.84
C THR A 179 -2.73 7.09 -13.59
N GLY A 180 -3.12 7.34 -12.35
CA GLY A 180 -4.49 7.71 -11.95
C GLY A 180 -4.90 9.16 -12.18
N GLY A 181 -4.07 9.98 -12.79
CA GLY A 181 -4.30 11.42 -12.95
C GLY A 181 -3.43 12.25 -12.01
N ALA A 182 -3.86 13.47 -11.70
CA ALA A 182 -3.11 14.33 -10.78
C ALA A 182 -3.06 13.70 -9.38
N ALA A 183 -1.87 13.24 -8.98
CA ALA A 183 -1.67 12.50 -7.73
C ALA A 183 -1.09 13.38 -6.62
N THR A 184 -1.50 13.10 -5.39
CA THR A 184 -0.93 13.69 -4.17
C THR A 184 -0.40 12.60 -3.27
N VAL A 185 0.90 12.66 -2.96
CA VAL A 185 1.55 11.87 -1.91
C VAL A 185 1.82 12.80 -0.74
N ALA A 186 1.25 12.53 0.41
CA ALA A 186 1.40 13.39 1.57
C ALA A 186 1.64 12.59 2.84
N SER A 187 2.49 13.12 3.71
CA SER A 187 2.62 12.68 5.10
C SER A 187 2.11 13.77 6.04
N PHE A 188 1.21 13.41 6.94
CA PHE A 188 0.58 14.30 7.90
C PHE A 188 1.12 14.04 9.30
N GLY A 189 1.04 15.06 10.18
CA GLY A 189 1.22 14.89 11.60
C GLY A 189 2.56 15.36 12.16
N GLY A 190 3.22 16.30 11.51
CA GLY A 190 4.33 17.03 12.10
C GLY A 190 3.82 18.03 13.13
N ASN A 191 4.21 17.87 14.38
CA ASN A 191 4.25 18.99 15.28
C ASN A 191 5.60 19.70 15.07
N ALA A 192 5.61 21.04 14.99
CA ALA A 192 6.79 21.90 14.79
C ALA A 192 8.02 21.59 15.69
N ALA A 193 7.88 20.70 16.65
CA ALA A 193 8.94 20.26 17.56
C ALA A 193 9.46 18.84 17.27
N THR A 194 8.90 18.11 16.30
CA THR A 194 9.29 16.72 16.00
C THR A 194 9.73 16.59 14.55
N THR A 195 10.96 16.19 14.35
CA THR A 195 11.54 15.81 13.06
C THR A 195 10.96 14.46 12.63
N GLY A 196 9.71 14.43 12.18
CA GLY A 196 9.02 13.22 11.74
C GLY A 196 8.51 13.34 10.32
N ASN A 197 7.81 12.32 9.86
CA ASN A 197 7.01 12.29 8.62
C ASN A 197 7.79 12.45 7.31
N ALA A 198 9.00 11.90 7.27
CA ALA A 198 9.79 11.90 6.04
C ALA A 198 9.12 11.07 4.95
N ILE A 199 9.21 11.54 3.71
CA ILE A 199 8.82 10.80 2.52
C ILE A 199 10.08 10.45 1.71
N THR A 200 10.29 9.16 1.45
CA THR A 200 11.45 8.69 0.72
C THR A 200 11.04 7.81 -0.45
N PHE A 201 11.39 8.22 -1.64
CA PHE A 201 11.43 7.38 -2.84
C PHE A 201 12.89 6.94 -3.03
N SER A 202 13.24 5.75 -2.55
CA SER A 202 14.64 5.45 -2.26
C SER A 202 15.48 5.07 -3.49
N THR A 203 14.91 4.41 -4.50
CA THR A 203 15.69 3.87 -5.62
C THR A 203 15.01 3.93 -6.98
N GLY A 204 13.74 3.75 -7.13
CA GLY A 204 13.05 3.83 -8.43
C GLY A 204 12.98 5.25 -8.98
N THR A 205 12.96 5.40 -10.28
CA THR A 205 12.58 6.67 -10.93
C THR A 205 11.07 6.76 -10.97
N ILE A 206 10.52 7.87 -10.49
CA ILE A 206 9.11 8.18 -10.65
C ILE A 206 8.87 8.52 -12.12
N ASP A 207 7.88 7.86 -12.72
CA ASP A 207 7.44 8.12 -14.10
C ASP A 207 6.05 8.77 -14.09
N LEU A 208 5.92 9.86 -14.80
CA LEU A 208 4.67 10.61 -14.92
C LEU A 208 4.23 10.56 -16.38
N ASP A 209 3.22 9.73 -16.64
CA ASP A 209 2.66 9.55 -17.97
C ASP A 209 1.40 10.40 -18.19
N ASN A 210 1.10 10.72 -19.44
CA ASN A 210 -0.17 11.30 -19.87
C ASN A 210 -0.56 12.62 -19.16
N ALA A 211 0.39 13.50 -18.95
CA ALA A 211 0.18 14.80 -18.28
C ALA A 211 -0.29 14.68 -16.80
N ASN A 212 0.07 13.62 -16.13
CA ASN A 212 -0.21 13.43 -14.70
C ASN A 212 0.69 14.32 -13.84
N ASN A 213 0.09 15.22 -13.08
CA ASN A 213 0.83 16.07 -12.15
C ASN A 213 1.05 15.35 -10.83
N LEU A 214 2.20 15.57 -10.20
CA LEU A 214 2.54 15.00 -8.91
C LEU A 214 2.78 16.08 -7.86
N THR A 215 2.08 15.99 -6.76
CA THR A 215 2.34 16.79 -5.57
C THR A 215 2.87 15.89 -4.45
N ILE A 216 4.03 16.23 -3.89
CA ILE A 216 4.60 15.54 -2.73
C ILE A 216 4.70 16.56 -1.59
N THR A 217 4.03 16.30 -0.49
CA THR A 217 4.02 17.20 0.67
C THR A 217 4.37 16.43 1.94
N SER A 218 5.37 16.88 2.66
CA SER A 218 5.65 16.38 4.00
C SER A 218 5.37 17.47 5.05
N ASP A 219 4.80 17.06 6.16
CA ASP A 219 4.59 17.91 7.32
C ASP A 219 5.71 17.66 8.34
N GLY A 220 6.71 18.55 8.33
CA GLY A 220 7.86 18.55 9.24
C GLY A 220 9.00 17.58 8.91
N GLY A 221 8.88 16.71 7.91
CA GLY A 221 9.89 15.73 7.54
C GLY A 221 10.62 16.04 6.23
N ALA A 222 11.78 15.42 6.01
CA ALA A 222 12.52 15.53 4.76
C ALA A 222 11.81 14.77 3.63
N ILE A 223 11.88 15.30 2.43
CA ILE A 223 11.50 14.59 1.21
C ILE A 223 12.75 14.22 0.45
N SER A 224 12.90 12.95 0.13
CA SER A 224 13.99 12.41 -0.70
C SER A 224 13.42 11.68 -1.90
N VAL A 225 13.87 12.03 -3.10
CA VAL A 225 13.43 11.41 -4.36
C VAL A 225 14.65 11.06 -5.19
N ALA A 226 14.78 9.80 -5.61
CA ALA A 226 15.91 9.33 -6.40
C ALA A 226 15.91 9.93 -7.82
N GLY A 227 14.74 10.06 -8.43
CA GLY A 227 14.58 10.70 -9.74
C GLY A 227 13.12 10.81 -10.15
N ILE A 228 12.81 11.79 -10.98
CA ILE A 228 11.49 11.98 -11.59
C ILE A 228 11.69 12.23 -13.09
N ARG A 229 10.86 11.63 -13.91
CA ARG A 229 10.77 11.91 -15.34
C ARG A 229 9.30 12.07 -15.75
N GLY A 230 9.06 12.78 -16.82
CA GLY A 230 7.76 12.92 -17.47
C GLY A 230 7.93 12.86 -18.98
N ASP A 231 6.84 12.68 -19.71
CA ASP A 231 6.83 12.52 -21.17
C ASP A 231 6.15 13.68 -21.91
N SER A 232 5.52 14.61 -21.20
CA SER A 232 4.82 15.74 -21.84
C SER A 232 4.91 17.05 -21.05
N SER A 233 3.86 17.47 -20.40
CA SER A 233 3.76 18.77 -19.70
C SER A 233 3.42 18.62 -18.21
N GLU A 234 3.92 17.58 -17.59
CA GLU A 234 3.69 17.27 -16.19
C GLU A 234 4.28 18.35 -15.28
N THR A 235 3.59 18.59 -14.19
CA THR A 235 4.06 19.50 -13.13
C THR A 235 4.35 18.69 -11.88
N VAL A 236 5.53 18.92 -11.31
CA VAL A 236 5.90 18.35 -10.00
C VAL A 236 5.98 19.46 -8.98
N THR A 237 5.24 19.30 -7.89
CA THR A 237 5.32 20.19 -6.73
C THR A 237 5.80 19.42 -5.52
N ILE A 238 6.94 19.85 -4.94
CA ILE A 238 7.50 19.22 -3.74
C ILE A 238 7.54 20.26 -2.63
N THR A 239 6.87 19.99 -1.52
CA THR A 239 6.79 20.91 -0.37
C THR A 239 7.12 20.15 0.91
N ALA A 240 8.22 20.52 1.54
CA ALA A 240 8.53 20.13 2.91
C ALA A 240 8.18 21.30 3.83
N ASN A 241 7.09 21.17 4.59
CA ASN A 241 6.67 22.20 5.52
C ASN A 241 7.59 22.15 6.76
N VAL A 242 8.40 23.19 6.90
CA VAL A 242 9.18 23.45 8.13
C VAL A 242 8.48 24.60 8.86
N THR A 243 7.71 24.26 9.87
CA THR A 243 7.12 25.29 10.75
C THR A 243 8.01 25.60 11.95
#